data_69ef48fb447eb6f4871ff873bfd00f79
#
_entry.id   69ef48fb447eb6f4871ff873bfd00f79
#
_cell.length_a   1.000
_cell.length_b   1.000
_cell.length_c   1.000
_cell.angle_alpha   90.00
_cell.angle_beta   90.00
_cell.angle_gamma   90.00
#
_symmetry.space_group_name_H-M   'P 1'
#
loop_
_entity.id
_entity.type
_entity.pdbx_description
1 polymer ?
#
loop_
_entity_poly.entity_id
_entity_poly.type
_entity_poly.pdbx_seq_one_letter_code
_entity_poly.pdbx_strand_id
1 'polypeptide(L)'
;MSAHAPQASPAPVLVRLPAALRALFPGAPRQLELEAATVGELFDGLEARWPGMRDRLCDSRPAVRRNINVFVEGRRAQLTTPLAPGGEVDIITAISGG
;
A
#
# COMPACT_ATOMS: atom_id res chain seq x y z
N MET A 1 -32.78 9.44 7.64
CA MET A 1 -32.22 9.34 7.71
C MET A 1 -31.50 9.01 7.51
N SER A 2 -31.27 9.18 7.27
CA SER A 2 -30.41 8.89 7.14
C SER A 2 -29.67 8.46 7.03
N ALA A 3 -29.66 8.54 6.80
CA ALA A 3 -28.83 8.07 6.76
C ALA A 3 -28.03 7.65 6.61
N HIS A 4 -27.84 7.78 6.47
CA HIS A 4 -26.92 7.36 6.38
C HIS A 4 -26.06 7.02 6.24
N ALA A 5 -26.00 7.08 6.07
CA ALA A 5 -25.12 6.70 6.00
C ALA A 5 -24.29 6.42 5.90
N PRO A 6 -23.87 6.52 5.78
CA PRO A 6 -22.95 6.18 5.45
C PRO A 6 -22.17 5.53 5.42
N GLN A 7 -22.05 5.49 5.27
CA GLN A 7 -21.36 4.78 5.06
C GLN A 7 -20.55 4.47 4.87
N ALA A 8 -21.02 4.97 5.28
CA ALA A 8 -20.23 4.35 4.91
C ALA A 8 -18.92 4.00 4.35
N SER A 9 -18.39 4.50 3.34
CA SER A 9 -17.06 4.17 2.88
C SER A 9 -16.02 4.75 3.80
N PRO A 10 -15.05 3.96 4.25
CA PRO A 10 -13.97 4.54 5.02
C PRO A 10 -13.21 5.54 4.14
N ALA A 11 -12.64 6.56 4.76
CA ALA A 11 -11.81 7.50 4.03
C ALA A 11 -10.62 6.74 3.44
N PRO A 12 -10.20 7.08 2.22
CA PRO A 12 -9.07 6.39 1.62
C PRO A 12 -7.79 6.65 2.39
N VAL A 13 -6.85 5.72 2.28
CA VAL A 13 -5.52 5.92 2.85
C VAL A 13 -4.61 6.48 1.78
N LEU A 14 -3.68 7.33 2.20
CA LEU A 14 -2.67 7.87 1.31
C LEU A 14 -1.49 6.91 1.27
N VAL A 15 -1.10 6.47 0.07
CA VAL A 15 0.05 5.60 -0.07
C VAL A 15 1.11 6.28 -0.90
N ARG A 16 2.36 6.19 -0.46
CA ARG A 16 3.50 6.75 -1.19
C ARG A 16 4.33 5.61 -1.75
N LEU A 17 4.64 5.72 -3.04
CA LEU A 17 5.37 4.68 -3.76
C LEU A 17 6.81 5.12 -3.98
N PRO A 18 7.80 4.20 -3.78
CA PRO A 18 9.20 4.56 -3.97
C PRO A 18 9.55 4.68 -5.45
N ALA A 19 10.57 5.47 -5.73
CA ALA A 19 11.00 5.70 -7.10
C ALA A 19 11.36 4.41 -7.84
N ALA A 20 12.01 3.49 -7.15
CA ALA A 20 12.42 2.23 -7.78
C ALA A 20 11.21 1.43 -8.26
N LEU A 21 10.13 1.45 -7.49
CA LEU A 21 8.91 0.75 -7.87
C LEU A 21 8.23 1.48 -9.03
N ARG A 22 8.17 2.80 -8.97
CA ARG A 22 7.55 3.58 -10.03
C ARG A 22 8.26 3.41 -11.37
N ALA A 23 9.57 3.19 -11.34
CA ALA A 23 10.35 2.98 -12.56
C ALA A 23 9.93 1.70 -13.29
N LEU A 24 9.42 0.72 -12.55
CA LEU A 24 8.97 -0.56 -13.12
C LEU A 24 7.54 -0.49 -13.64
N PHE A 25 6.79 0.50 -13.24
CA PHE A 25 5.37 0.59 -13.60
C PHE A 25 5.07 1.99 -14.11
N PRO A 26 5.29 2.22 -15.42
CA PRO A 26 5.06 3.54 -15.99
C PRO A 26 3.64 4.04 -15.71
N GLY A 27 3.54 5.29 -15.35
CA GLY A 27 2.26 5.87 -14.99
C GLY A 27 1.94 5.82 -13.51
N ALA A 28 2.70 5.06 -12.73
CA ALA A 28 2.46 5.00 -11.29
C ALA A 28 2.87 6.34 -10.65
N PRO A 29 1.97 6.96 -9.87
CA PRO A 29 2.27 8.27 -9.29
C PRO A 29 3.14 8.12 -8.04
N ARG A 30 3.67 9.25 -7.60
CA ARG A 30 4.45 9.28 -6.37
C ARG A 30 3.59 8.92 -5.17
N GLN A 31 2.35 9.36 -5.17
CA GLN A 31 1.41 9.04 -4.11
C GLN A 31 0.01 8.99 -4.69
N LEU A 32 -0.85 8.21 -4.04
CA LEU A 32 -2.23 8.07 -4.46
C LEU A 32 -3.06 7.65 -3.26
N GLU A 33 -4.37 7.74 -3.41
CA GLU A 33 -5.29 7.33 -2.37
C GLU A 33 -6.00 6.06 -2.78
N LEU A 34 -6.11 5.13 -1.84
CA LEU A 34 -6.79 3.85 -2.06
C LEU A 34 -7.58 3.50 -0.82
N GLU A 35 -8.74 2.87 -1.04
CA GLU A 35 -9.53 2.33 0.06
C GLU A 35 -9.03 0.94 0.38
N ALA A 36 -8.66 0.73 1.62
CA ALA A 36 -8.18 -0.58 2.06
C ALA A 36 -8.28 -0.65 3.57
N ALA A 37 -8.60 -1.82 4.08
CA ALA A 37 -8.68 -2.05 5.52
C ALA A 37 -7.38 -2.59 6.10
N THR A 38 -6.54 -3.19 5.27
CA THR A 38 -5.24 -3.72 5.68
C THR A 38 -4.21 -3.44 4.61
N VAL A 39 -2.93 -3.60 4.98
CA VAL A 39 -1.83 -3.45 4.02
C VAL A 39 -2.01 -4.43 2.86
N GLY A 40 -2.43 -5.68 3.17
CA GLY A 40 -2.64 -6.67 2.11
C GLY A 40 -3.69 -6.22 1.11
N GLU A 41 -4.79 -5.64 1.59
CA GLU A 41 -5.83 -5.12 0.68
C GLU A 41 -5.31 -3.95 -0.13
N LEU A 42 -4.46 -3.12 0.49
CA LEU A 42 -3.85 -2.01 -0.23
C LEU A 42 -3.01 -2.52 -1.39
N PHE A 43 -2.23 -3.59 -1.15
CA PHE A 43 -1.41 -4.18 -2.20
C PHE A 43 -2.27 -4.79 -3.30
N ASP A 44 -3.43 -5.37 -2.94
CA ASP A 44 -4.37 -5.87 -3.95
C ASP A 44 -4.91 -4.73 -4.81
N GLY A 45 -5.17 -3.60 -4.20
CA GLY A 45 -5.61 -2.41 -4.94
C GLY A 45 -4.54 -1.89 -5.89
N LEU A 46 -3.28 -1.95 -5.47
CA LEU A 46 -2.18 -1.56 -6.34
C LEU A 46 -2.03 -2.54 -7.50
N GLU A 47 -2.20 -3.84 -7.23
CA GLU A 47 -2.13 -4.86 -8.25
C GLU A 47 -3.22 -4.67 -9.31
N ALA A 48 -4.40 -4.26 -8.88
CA ALA A 48 -5.50 -4.03 -9.80
C ALA A 48 -5.20 -2.89 -10.77
N ARG A 49 -4.42 -1.92 -10.33
CA ARG A 49 -4.06 -0.76 -11.15
C ARG A 49 -2.80 -1.00 -11.98
N TRP A 50 -1.84 -1.70 -11.41
CA TRP A 50 -0.57 -1.98 -12.07
C TRP A 50 -0.25 -3.47 -11.90
N PRO A 51 -0.74 -4.30 -12.82
CA PRO A 51 -0.49 -5.76 -12.73
C PRO A 51 0.99 -6.07 -12.61
N GLY A 52 1.31 -6.92 -11.65
CA GLY A 52 2.69 -7.27 -11.33
C GLY A 52 3.24 -6.50 -10.14
N MET A 53 2.57 -5.43 -9.70
CA MET A 53 3.10 -4.63 -8.61
C MET A 53 3.11 -5.42 -7.30
N ARG A 54 2.07 -6.21 -7.03
CA ARG A 54 2.00 -6.98 -5.80
C ARG A 54 3.16 -7.98 -5.71
N ASP A 55 3.57 -8.55 -6.85
CA ASP A 55 4.69 -9.49 -6.86
C ASP A 55 6.00 -8.82 -6.47
N ARG A 56 6.11 -7.51 -6.68
CA ARG A 56 7.29 -6.76 -6.28
C ARG A 56 7.29 -6.42 -4.80
N LEU A 57 6.12 -6.46 -4.19
CA LEU A 57 5.95 -6.08 -2.79
C LEU A 57 5.84 -7.28 -1.86
N CYS A 58 5.29 -8.38 -2.35
CA CYS A 58 5.06 -9.59 -1.55
C CYS A 58 5.74 -10.78 -2.18
N ASP A 59 6.13 -11.74 -1.33
CA ASP A 59 6.63 -13.02 -1.82
C ASP A 59 5.49 -14.04 -1.81
N SER A 60 5.81 -15.28 -2.22
CA SER A 60 4.82 -16.33 -2.36
C SER A 60 4.27 -16.86 -1.03
N ARG A 61 4.88 -16.49 0.07
CA ARG A 61 4.44 -16.93 1.40
C ARG A 61 3.41 -16.02 2.03
N PRO A 62 2.69 -15.30 1.36
CA PRO A 62 2.32 -13.90 1.41
C PRO A 62 2.92 -13.14 2.59
N ALA A 63 4.07 -12.60 2.33
CA ALA A 63 4.75 -11.72 3.28
C ALA A 63 5.40 -10.59 2.49
N VAL A 64 5.59 -9.46 3.14
CA VAL A 64 6.30 -8.35 2.51
C VAL A 64 7.72 -8.81 2.19
N ARG A 65 8.19 -8.52 0.98
CA ARG A 65 9.54 -8.94 0.58
C ARG A 65 10.59 -8.27 1.44
N ARG A 66 11.73 -8.95 1.60
CA ARG A 66 12.82 -8.46 2.44
C ARG A 66 13.32 -7.09 2.05
N ASN A 67 13.34 -6.81 0.75
CA ASN A 67 13.84 -5.54 0.26
C ASN A 67 12.79 -4.44 0.26
N ILE A 68 11.62 -4.73 0.84
CA ILE A 68 10.53 -3.75 0.94
C ILE A 68 10.25 -3.49 2.40
N ASN A 69 10.12 -2.23 2.74
CA ASN A 69 9.67 -1.83 4.07
C ASN A 69 8.37 -1.07 3.91
N VAL A 70 7.38 -1.43 4.71
CA VAL A 70 6.09 -0.75 4.70
C VAL A 70 5.90 -0.12 6.06
N PHE A 71 5.60 1.16 6.08
CA PHE A 71 5.35 1.90 7.31
C PHE A 71 3.93 2.45 7.28
N VAL A 72 3.19 2.17 8.35
CA VAL A 72 1.84 2.71 8.53
C VAL A 72 1.91 3.68 9.69
N GLU A 73 1.62 4.95 9.42
CA GLU A 73 1.71 6.02 10.41
C GLU A 73 3.08 6.02 11.09
N GLY A 74 4.14 5.80 10.30
CA GLY A 74 5.50 5.83 10.78
C GLY A 74 5.97 4.56 11.46
N ARG A 75 5.15 3.53 11.54
CA ARG A 75 5.52 2.27 12.19
C ARG A 75 5.62 1.16 11.17
N ARG A 76 6.64 0.31 11.33
CA ARG A 76 6.81 -0.83 10.43
C ARG A 76 5.56 -1.72 10.47
N ALA A 77 5.15 -2.19 9.30
CA ALA A 77 3.90 -2.91 9.17
C ALA A 77 4.08 -4.19 8.37
N GLN A 78 3.07 -5.04 8.44
CA GLN A 78 3.01 -6.29 7.71
C GLN A 78 1.69 -6.34 6.94
N LEU A 79 1.48 -7.42 6.18
CA LEU A 79 0.26 -7.53 5.36
C LEU A 79 -1.01 -7.49 6.19
N THR A 80 -0.97 -8.00 7.41
CA THR A 80 -2.13 -8.05 8.28
C THR A 80 -2.38 -6.76 9.04
N THR A 81 -1.46 -5.81 8.97
CA THR A 81 -1.59 -4.56 9.72
C THR A 81 -2.83 -3.80 9.26
N PRO A 82 -3.71 -3.42 10.19
CA PRO A 82 -4.91 -2.68 9.83
C PRO A 82 -4.58 -1.23 9.48
N LEU A 83 -5.39 -0.65 8.61
CA LEU A 83 -5.24 0.72 8.17
C LEU A 83 -6.42 1.54 8.66
N ALA A 84 -6.13 2.66 9.32
CA ALA A 84 -7.17 3.58 9.76
C ALA A 84 -7.62 4.44 8.57
N PRO A 85 -8.90 4.79 8.52
CA PRO A 85 -9.37 5.70 7.47
C PRO A 85 -8.58 7.00 7.50
N GLY A 86 -8.16 7.46 6.33
CA GLY A 86 -7.37 8.69 6.23
C GLY A 86 -5.92 8.55 6.64
N GLY A 87 -5.47 7.34 6.97
CA GLY A 87 -4.08 7.13 7.39
C GLY A 87 -3.10 7.20 6.23
N GLU A 88 -1.83 7.05 6.57
CA GLU A 88 -0.74 7.16 5.60
C GLU A 88 0.10 5.90 5.60
N VAL A 89 0.47 5.45 4.40
CA VAL A 89 1.30 4.26 4.20
C VAL A 89 2.49 4.66 3.33
N ASP A 90 3.69 4.37 3.80
CA ASP A 90 4.90 4.61 3.02
C ASP A 90 5.51 3.28 2.64
N ILE A 91 5.75 3.08 1.36
CA ILE A 91 6.43 1.89 0.84
C ILE A 91 7.83 2.33 0.45
N ILE A 92 8.82 1.69 1.04
CA ILE A 92 10.22 2.07 0.85
C ILE A 92 10.98 0.85 0.40
N THR A 93 11.81 1.00 -0.63
CA THR A 93 12.71 -0.08 -1.03
C THR A 93 13.98 0.03 -0.20
N ALA A 94 14.43 -1.11 0.32
CA ALA A 94 15.71 -1.15 1.02
C ALA A 94 16.82 -1.02 -0.02
N ILE A 95 17.81 -0.21 0.30
CA ILE A 95 18.96 -0.07 -0.58
C ILE A 95 19.92 -1.19 -0.23
N SER A 96 20.01 -2.15 -1.14
CA SER A 96 20.90 -3.28 -0.91
C SER A 96 22.34 -2.87 -1.19
N GLY A 97 23.22 -3.49 -0.47
CA GLY A 97 24.63 -3.23 -0.65
C GLY A 97 25.01 -1.86 -0.14
N GLY A 98 24.01 -1.35 0.45
CA GLY A 98 24.36 -0.07 1.07
C GLY A 98 25.40 -0.56 1.50
#